data_62576509ce0213ae5ac1f56667985e85
#
_entry.id   62576509ce0213ae5ac1f56667985e85
#
_cell.length_a   1.000
_cell.length_b   1.000
_cell.length_c   1.000
_cell.angle_alpha   90.00
_cell.angle_beta   90.00
_cell.angle_gamma   90.00
#
_symmetry.space_group_name_H-M   'P 1'
#
loop_
_entity.id
_entity.type
_entity.pdbx_description
1 polymer ?
#
loop_
_entity_poly.entity_id
_entity_poly.type
_entity_poly.pdbx_seq_one_letter_code
_entity_poly.pdbx_strand_id
1 'polypeptide(L)'
;MSYMIAVPDMLSSAAGDLASIGSSINASTRAAAAATTRLLPAAADEVSAHIAALFSGHGEGYQAIARQMAAFHDQFTLALTSSAGAYASAEATNVEQQVL
;
A
#
# COMPACT_ATOMS: atom_id res chain seq x y z
N MET A 1 -0.25 37.91 -1.26
CA MET A 1 1.00 37.13 -1.46
C MET A 1 1.01 35.94 -0.55
N SER A 2 1.33 34.77 -1.09
CA SER A 2 1.41 33.54 -0.30
C SER A 2 2.85 33.30 0.13
N TYR A 3 3.04 32.98 1.41
CA TYR A 3 4.34 32.58 1.93
C TYR A 3 4.54 31.07 1.91
N MET A 4 3.55 30.34 1.41
CA MET A 4 3.56 28.89 1.36
C MET A 4 3.40 28.44 -0.08
N ILE A 5 4.33 27.61 -0.52
CA ILE A 5 4.33 27.07 -1.88
C ILE A 5 4.28 25.54 -1.78
N ALA A 6 3.31 24.93 -2.45
CA ALA A 6 3.31 23.50 -2.66
C ALA A 6 4.20 23.16 -3.87
N VAL A 7 4.84 22.01 -3.84
CA VAL A 7 5.62 21.50 -4.96
C VAL A 7 4.93 20.24 -5.48
N PRO A 8 3.95 20.38 -6.40
CA PRO A 8 3.11 19.27 -6.85
C PRO A 8 3.89 18.11 -7.46
N ASP A 9 5.00 18.40 -8.14
CA ASP A 9 5.84 17.35 -8.73
C ASP A 9 6.46 16.44 -7.67
N MET A 10 6.79 16.98 -6.51
CA MET A 10 7.29 16.17 -5.39
C MET A 10 6.19 15.28 -4.80
N LEU A 11 4.96 15.76 -4.75
CA LEU A 11 3.81 14.97 -4.31
C LEU A 11 3.52 13.83 -5.29
N SER A 12 3.58 14.11 -6.58
CA SER A 12 3.42 13.09 -7.63
C SER A 12 4.53 12.04 -7.58
N SER A 13 5.78 12.46 -7.38
CA SER A 13 6.91 11.55 -7.18
C SER A 13 6.72 10.67 -5.96
N ALA A 14 6.29 11.25 -4.85
CA ALA A 14 6.02 10.50 -3.62
C ALA A 14 4.91 9.46 -3.84
N ALA A 15 3.86 9.82 -4.57
CA ALA A 15 2.78 8.89 -4.93
C ALA A 15 3.32 7.73 -5.76
N GLY A 16 4.20 7.99 -6.73
CA GLY A 16 4.85 6.96 -7.54
C GLY A 16 5.73 6.03 -6.70
N ASP A 17 6.49 6.58 -5.77
CA ASP A 17 7.33 5.80 -4.85
C ASP A 17 6.47 4.89 -3.96
N LEU A 18 5.38 5.42 -3.43
CA LEU A 18 4.44 4.63 -2.62
C LEU A 18 3.78 3.51 -3.43
N ALA A 19 3.44 3.77 -4.68
CA ALA A 19 2.90 2.74 -5.57
C ALA A 19 3.91 1.61 -5.79
N SER A 20 5.19 1.94 -5.99
CA SER A 20 6.27 0.97 -6.15
C SER A 20 6.48 0.14 -4.88
N ILE A 21 6.46 0.78 -3.71
CA ILE A 21 6.56 0.10 -2.41
C ILE A 21 5.40 -0.88 -2.25
N GLY A 22 4.18 -0.44 -2.56
CA GLY A 22 2.99 -1.28 -2.51
C GLY A 22 3.10 -2.50 -3.42
N SER A 23 3.59 -2.34 -4.64
CA SER A 23 3.82 -3.44 -5.58
C SER A 23 4.83 -4.46 -5.04
N SER A 24 5.92 -4.00 -4.44
CA SER A 24 6.93 -4.86 -3.84
C SER A 24 6.39 -5.65 -2.65
N ILE A 25 5.63 -5.00 -1.78
CA ILE A 25 4.99 -5.64 -0.63
C ILE A 25 4.00 -6.70 -1.11
N ASN A 26 3.15 -6.36 -2.08
CA ASN A 26 2.15 -7.29 -2.63
C ASN A 26 2.81 -8.51 -3.28
N ALA A 27 3.90 -8.32 -4.02
CA ALA A 27 4.64 -9.42 -4.63
C ALA A 27 5.23 -10.35 -3.56
N SER A 28 5.83 -9.80 -2.51
CA SER A 28 6.39 -10.57 -1.39
C SER A 28 5.29 -11.34 -0.64
N THR A 29 4.16 -10.69 -0.39
CA THR A 29 3.01 -11.29 0.30
C THR A 29 2.45 -12.46 -0.50
N ARG A 30 2.31 -12.32 -1.83
CA ARG A 30 1.86 -13.40 -2.71
C ARG A 30 2.86 -14.55 -2.75
N ALA A 31 4.15 -14.24 -2.80
CA ALA A 31 5.20 -15.25 -2.82
C ALA A 31 5.17 -16.12 -1.55
N ALA A 32 4.85 -15.53 -0.41
CA ALA A 32 4.78 -16.23 0.87
C ALA A 32 3.43 -16.97 1.09
N ALA A 33 2.40 -16.66 0.33
CA ALA A 33 1.03 -17.12 0.61
C ALA A 33 0.91 -18.65 0.67
N ALA A 34 1.38 -19.35 -0.36
CA ALA A 34 1.22 -20.81 -0.42
C ALA A 34 1.96 -21.50 0.73
N ALA A 35 3.19 -21.07 1.02
CA ALA A 35 4.02 -21.68 2.06
C ALA A 35 3.49 -21.44 3.48
N THR A 36 2.75 -20.36 3.70
CA THR A 36 2.28 -19.97 5.04
C THR A 36 0.81 -20.31 5.29
N THR A 37 0.01 -20.59 4.25
CA THR A 37 -1.41 -20.89 4.39
C THR A 37 -1.73 -22.37 4.22
N ARG A 38 -0.78 -23.19 3.77
CA ARG A 38 -0.95 -24.62 3.51
C ARG A 38 0.20 -25.41 4.09
N LEU A 39 0.44 -25.24 5.37
CA LEU A 39 1.52 -25.94 6.05
C LEU A 39 1.20 -27.42 6.16
N LEU A 40 2.19 -28.26 5.82
CA LEU A 40 2.10 -29.69 6.02
C LEU A 40 2.44 -30.02 7.47
N PRO A 41 1.70 -30.97 8.10
CA PRO A 41 2.07 -31.47 9.43
C PRO A 41 3.47 -32.06 9.44
N ALA A 42 4.19 -31.86 10.54
CA ALA A 42 5.54 -32.41 10.72
C ALA A 42 5.53 -33.94 10.84
N ALA A 43 4.44 -34.50 11.35
CA ALA A 43 4.24 -35.94 11.53
C ALA A 43 2.75 -36.28 11.38
N ALA A 44 2.43 -37.59 11.36
CA ALA A 44 1.09 -38.05 11.14
C ALA A 44 0.26 -38.19 12.44
N ASP A 45 0.53 -37.35 13.43
CA ASP A 45 -0.20 -37.33 14.70
C ASP A 45 -1.09 -36.09 14.80
N GLU A 46 -2.04 -36.13 15.75
CA GLU A 46 -3.01 -35.05 15.95
C GLU A 46 -2.34 -33.74 16.36
N VAL A 47 -1.28 -33.78 17.16
CA VAL A 47 -0.59 -32.57 17.63
C VAL A 47 0.05 -31.84 16.43
N SER A 48 0.75 -32.57 15.58
CA SER A 48 1.34 -32.03 14.36
C SER A 48 0.27 -31.47 13.43
N ALA A 49 -0.87 -32.15 13.29
CA ALA A 49 -1.98 -31.68 12.48
C ALA A 49 -2.58 -30.37 13.04
N HIS A 50 -2.77 -30.28 14.35
CA HIS A 50 -3.31 -29.08 15.00
C HIS A 50 -2.35 -27.88 14.88
N ILE A 51 -1.05 -28.12 15.03
CA ILE A 51 -0.04 -27.07 14.88
C ILE A 51 -0.03 -26.56 13.45
N ALA A 52 -0.03 -27.46 12.46
CA ALA A 52 -0.08 -27.07 11.06
C ALA A 52 -1.34 -26.26 10.74
N ALA A 53 -2.49 -26.65 11.27
CA ALA A 53 -3.75 -25.92 11.11
C ALA A 53 -3.70 -24.54 11.76
N LEU A 54 -3.11 -24.44 12.95
CA LEU A 54 -2.99 -23.16 13.66
C LEU A 54 -2.13 -22.16 12.87
N PHE A 55 -0.97 -22.59 12.40
CA PHE A 55 -0.09 -21.71 11.63
C PHE A 55 -0.67 -21.40 10.25
N SER A 56 -1.31 -22.35 9.59
CA SER A 56 -2.00 -22.09 8.31
C SER A 56 -3.13 -21.09 8.49
N GLY A 57 -3.91 -21.21 9.55
CA GLY A 57 -4.98 -20.27 9.89
C GLY A 57 -4.43 -18.85 10.18
N HIS A 58 -3.30 -18.77 10.88
CA HIS A 58 -2.63 -17.49 11.11
C HIS A 58 -2.15 -16.89 9.79
N GLY A 59 -1.56 -17.68 8.91
CA GLY A 59 -1.15 -17.24 7.58
C GLY A 59 -2.31 -16.72 6.75
N GLU A 60 -3.46 -17.40 6.79
CA GLU A 60 -4.68 -16.95 6.10
C GLU A 60 -5.19 -15.63 6.65
N GLY A 61 -5.19 -15.47 7.97
CA GLY A 61 -5.55 -14.21 8.63
C GLY A 61 -4.63 -13.06 8.21
N TYR A 62 -3.34 -13.31 8.16
CA TYR A 62 -2.36 -12.34 7.66
C TYR A 62 -2.66 -11.94 6.21
N GLN A 63 -2.94 -12.91 5.33
CA GLN A 63 -3.25 -12.62 3.93
C GLN A 63 -4.53 -11.78 3.79
N ALA A 64 -5.53 -12.02 4.62
CA ALA A 64 -6.76 -11.23 4.62
C ALA A 64 -6.49 -9.77 5.00
N ILE A 65 -5.70 -9.56 6.05
CA ILE A 65 -5.29 -8.21 6.49
C ILE A 65 -4.43 -7.54 5.42
N ALA A 66 -3.50 -8.27 4.82
CA ALA A 66 -2.64 -7.75 3.77
C ALA A 66 -3.46 -7.24 2.57
N ARG A 67 -4.53 -7.94 2.19
CA ARG A 67 -5.43 -7.47 1.12
C ARG A 67 -6.14 -6.17 1.50
N GLN A 68 -6.59 -6.03 2.74
CA GLN A 68 -7.22 -4.80 3.22
C GLN A 68 -6.23 -3.64 3.22
N MET A 69 -5.00 -3.89 3.67
CA MET A 69 -3.94 -2.88 3.68
C MET A 69 -3.54 -2.46 2.26
N ALA A 70 -3.50 -3.41 1.32
CA ALA A 70 -3.23 -3.11 -0.08
C ALA A 70 -4.30 -2.19 -0.69
N ALA A 71 -5.58 -2.47 -0.42
CA ALA A 71 -6.67 -1.64 -0.88
C ALA A 71 -6.60 -0.22 -0.28
N PHE A 72 -6.32 -0.11 1.02
CA PHE A 72 -6.13 1.18 1.68
C PHE A 72 -4.95 1.94 1.07
N HIS A 73 -3.84 1.27 0.85
CA HIS A 73 -2.64 1.85 0.25
C HIS A 73 -2.92 2.41 -1.15
N ASP A 74 -3.65 1.67 -1.97
CA ASP A 74 -4.03 2.11 -3.32
C ASP A 74 -4.90 3.37 -3.25
N GLN A 75 -5.87 3.41 -2.35
CA GLN A 75 -6.72 4.59 -2.14
C GLN A 75 -5.91 5.79 -1.66
N PHE A 76 -4.97 5.57 -0.76
CA PHE A 76 -4.10 6.63 -0.27
C PHE A 76 -3.24 7.20 -1.40
N THR A 77 -2.66 6.34 -2.22
CA THR A 77 -1.85 6.73 -3.38
C THR A 77 -2.66 7.55 -4.38
N LEU A 78 -3.90 7.13 -4.66
CA LEU A 78 -4.82 7.88 -5.52
C LEU A 78 -5.16 9.24 -4.92
N ALA A 79 -5.42 9.31 -3.63
CA ALA A 79 -5.71 10.57 -2.94
C ALA A 79 -4.52 11.53 -3.01
N LEU A 80 -3.31 11.01 -2.85
CA LEU A 80 -2.09 11.81 -2.94
C LEU A 80 -1.88 12.36 -4.36
N THR A 81 -2.11 11.54 -5.39
CA THR A 81 -2.05 11.97 -6.80
C THR A 81 -3.10 13.03 -7.09
N SER A 82 -4.32 12.86 -6.61
CA SER A 82 -5.40 13.83 -6.75
C SER A 82 -5.05 15.16 -6.06
N SER A 83 -4.47 15.08 -4.87
CA SER A 83 -4.01 16.26 -4.13
C SER A 83 -2.91 17.00 -4.87
N ALA A 84 -1.98 16.28 -5.48
CA ALA A 84 -0.93 16.89 -6.32
C ALA A 84 -1.54 17.70 -7.46
N GLY A 85 -2.56 17.16 -8.13
CA GLY A 85 -3.30 17.87 -9.18
C GLY A 85 -4.00 19.12 -8.68
N ALA A 86 -4.63 19.03 -7.52
CA ALA A 86 -5.31 20.18 -6.89
C ALA A 86 -4.31 21.29 -6.53
N TYR A 87 -3.18 20.94 -5.95
CA TYR A 87 -2.13 21.91 -5.65
C TYR A 87 -1.51 22.52 -6.92
N ALA A 88 -1.32 21.72 -7.96
CA ALA A 88 -0.83 22.23 -9.24
C ALA A 88 -1.77 23.28 -9.81
N SER A 89 -3.09 23.04 -9.76
CA SER A 89 -4.09 24.01 -10.22
C SER A 89 -4.10 25.28 -9.37
N ALA A 90 -3.99 25.14 -8.04
CA ALA A 90 -3.94 26.27 -7.13
C ALA A 90 -2.70 27.13 -7.37
N GLU A 91 -1.54 26.51 -7.53
CA GLU A 91 -0.30 27.23 -7.79
C GLU A 91 -0.34 27.97 -9.13
N ALA A 92 -0.91 27.35 -10.16
CA ALA A 92 -1.08 28.00 -11.47
C ALA A 92 -2.00 29.22 -11.36
N THR A 93 -3.12 29.11 -10.63
CA THR A 93 -4.02 30.22 -10.38
C THR A 93 -3.33 31.35 -9.62
N ASN A 94 -2.55 31.01 -8.60
CA ASN A 94 -1.82 31.99 -7.81
C ASN A 94 -0.81 32.76 -8.67
N VAL A 95 -0.11 32.09 -9.56
CA VAL A 95 0.82 32.73 -10.50
C VAL A 95 0.08 33.71 -11.39
N GLU A 96 -1.06 33.32 -11.96
CA GLU A 96 -1.87 34.23 -12.80
C GLU A 96 -2.31 35.47 -12.03
N GLN A 97 -2.75 35.30 -10.79
CA GLN A 97 -3.19 36.42 -9.97
C GLN A 97 -2.05 37.39 -9.61
N GLN A 98 -0.85 36.88 -9.46
CA GLN A 98 0.32 37.70 -9.13
C GLN A 98 0.86 38.50 -10.32
N VAL A 99 0.61 38.02 -11.52
CA VAL A 99 1.04 38.72 -12.77
C VAL A 99 0.16 39.92 -13.08
N LEU A 100 -1.09 39.91 -12.64
CA LEU A 100 -2.02 41.03 -12.83
C LEU A 100 -1.77 42.14 -11.85
#